data_af966036649b32183e2121c8b478a900
#
_entry.id   af966036649b32183e2121c8b478a900
#
_cell.length_a   1.000
_cell.length_b   1.000
_cell.length_c   1.000
_cell.angle_alpha   90.00
_cell.angle_beta   90.00
_cell.angle_gamma   90.00
#
_symmetry.space_group_name_H-M   'P 1'
#
loop_
_entity.id
_entity.type
_entity.pdbx_description
1 polymer ?
#
loop_
_entity_poly.entity_id
_entity_poly.type
_entity_poly.pdbx_seq_one_letter_code
_entity_poly.pdbx_strand_id
1 'polypeptide(L)' 'SLKAAATQLQAGEALADVLEILRQSLTDAGFEVDYVEARSPQLQQVQQFDQDVVLFVAAKLGATRLIDNLQVKHSA' A
#
# COMPACT_ATOMS: atom_id res chain seq x y z
N SER A 1 8.62 -1.20 -0.53
CA SER A 1 7.95 -2.44 -0.12
C SER A 1 6.74 -2.15 0.77
N LEU A 2 5.89 -3.13 0.93
CA LEU A 2 4.72 -3.00 1.79
C LEU A 2 5.12 -2.77 3.24
N LYS A 3 6.21 -3.40 3.70
CA LYS A 3 6.72 -3.18 5.06
C LYS A 3 7.15 -1.74 5.28
N ALA A 4 7.83 -1.14 4.31
CA ALA A 4 8.24 0.26 4.40
C ALA A 4 7.03 1.18 4.45
N ALA A 5 6.01 0.90 3.63
CA ALA A 5 4.77 1.65 3.65
C ALA A 5 4.07 1.56 5.02
N ALA A 6 4.00 0.36 5.59
CA ALA A 6 3.41 0.15 6.91
C ALA A 6 4.15 0.96 7.98
N THR A 7 5.47 0.96 7.94
CA THR A 7 6.29 1.74 8.88
C THR A 7 6.00 3.23 8.75
N GLN A 8 5.87 3.73 7.53
CA GLN A 8 5.58 5.13 7.29
C GLN A 8 4.19 5.53 7.81
N LEU A 9 3.19 4.68 7.61
CA LEU A 9 1.85 4.91 8.15
C LEU A 9 1.86 4.98 9.67
N GLN A 10 2.56 4.03 10.30
CA GLN A 10 2.65 3.98 11.76
C GLN A 10 3.46 5.14 12.33
N ALA A 11 4.33 5.75 11.53
CA ALA A 11 5.07 6.94 11.91
C ALA A 11 4.26 8.24 11.75
N GLY A 12 3.03 8.15 11.25
CA GLY A 12 2.13 9.30 11.14
C GLY A 12 2.08 9.96 9.77
N GLU A 13 2.68 9.37 8.75
CA GLU A 13 2.62 9.93 7.41
C GLU A 13 1.23 9.75 6.80
N ALA A 14 0.82 10.68 5.95
CA ALA A 14 -0.50 10.66 5.32
C ALA A 14 -0.65 9.44 4.40
N LEU A 15 -1.79 8.77 4.49
CA LEU A 15 -2.05 7.56 3.71
C LEU A 15 -1.89 7.80 2.20
N ALA A 16 -2.42 8.90 1.67
CA ALA A 16 -2.32 9.21 0.25
C ALA A 16 -0.87 9.34 -0.20
N ASP A 17 -0.01 9.97 0.62
CA ASP A 17 1.41 10.13 0.31
C ASP A 17 2.13 8.79 0.34
N VAL A 18 1.82 7.94 1.32
CA VAL A 18 2.43 6.62 1.45
C VAL A 18 2.09 5.74 0.26
N LEU A 19 0.83 5.75 -0.18
CA LEU A 19 0.41 4.98 -1.36
C LEU A 19 1.11 5.48 -2.63
N GLU A 20 1.28 6.79 -2.79
CA GLU A 20 1.96 7.36 -3.94
C GLU A 20 3.46 7.00 -3.94
N ILE A 21 4.12 7.05 -2.78
CA ILE A 21 5.51 6.65 -2.64
C ILE A 21 5.68 5.18 -2.99
N LEU A 22 4.77 4.33 -2.52
CA LEU A 22 4.81 2.91 -2.84
C LEU A 22 4.64 2.66 -4.34
N ARG A 23 3.68 3.32 -4.96
CA ARG A 23 3.46 3.25 -6.41
C ARG A 23 4.71 3.69 -7.17
N GLN A 24 5.30 4.81 -6.76
CA GLN A 24 6.49 5.35 -7.40
C GLN A 24 7.68 4.40 -7.27
N SER A 25 7.87 3.81 -6.11
CA SER A 25 8.94 2.83 -5.86
C SER A 25 8.82 1.62 -6.79
N LEU A 26 7.60 1.13 -6.99
CA LEU A 26 7.35 0.01 -7.91
C LEU A 26 7.62 0.41 -9.36
N THR A 27 7.17 1.58 -9.76
CA THR A 27 7.41 2.10 -11.11
C THR A 27 8.90 2.26 -11.37
N ASP A 28 9.64 2.82 -10.40
CA ASP A 28 11.09 3.01 -10.52
C ASP A 28 11.84 1.68 -10.60
N ALA A 29 11.30 0.64 -10.00
CA ALA A 29 11.87 -0.72 -10.07
C ALA A 29 11.51 -1.45 -11.36
N GLY A 30 10.77 -0.81 -12.27
CA GLY A 30 10.40 -1.38 -13.56
C GLY A 30 9.06 -2.09 -13.59
N PHE A 31 8.27 -2.03 -12.50
CA PHE A 31 6.95 -2.63 -12.48
C PHE A 31 5.92 -1.76 -13.19
N GLU A 32 5.00 -2.43 -13.88
CA GLU A 32 3.79 -1.83 -14.39
C GLU A 32 2.72 -2.01 -13.32
N VAL A 33 2.34 -0.93 -12.65
CA VAL A 33 1.44 -0.99 -11.48
C VAL A 33 -0.01 -1.01 -11.94
N ASP A 34 -0.75 -2.06 -11.55
CA ASP A 34 -2.19 -2.14 -11.77
C ASP A 34 -2.94 -1.34 -10.71
N TYR A 35 -2.63 -1.59 -9.45
CA TYR A 35 -3.21 -0.80 -8.37
C TYR A 35 -2.34 -0.86 -7.11
N VAL A 36 -2.46 0.17 -6.30
CA VAL A 36 -1.95 0.25 -4.93
C VAL A 36 -3.09 0.87 -4.12
N GLU A 37 -3.66 0.11 -3.20
CA GLU A 37 -4.86 0.53 -2.48
C GLU A 37 -4.75 0.23 -1.00
N ALA A 38 -5.50 1.00 -0.20
CA ALA A 38 -5.73 0.71 1.22
C ALA A 38 -7.22 0.50 1.43
N ARG A 39 -7.56 -0.57 2.16
CA ARG A 39 -8.94 -0.88 2.49
C ARG A 39 -9.06 -1.20 3.97
N SER A 40 -10.27 -1.02 4.51
CA SER A 40 -10.57 -1.46 5.87
C SER A 40 -10.60 -2.99 5.93
N PRO A 41 -10.61 -3.59 7.13
CA PRO A 41 -10.79 -5.05 7.25
C PRO A 41 -12.09 -5.54 6.59
N GLN A 42 -13.08 -4.68 6.41
CA GLN A 42 -14.33 -5.00 5.71
C GLN A 42 -14.25 -4.73 4.21
N LEU A 43 -13.03 -4.47 3.69
CA LEU A 43 -12.73 -4.25 2.26
C LEU A 43 -13.33 -2.96 1.69
N GLN A 44 -13.68 -2.01 2.53
CA GLN A 44 -14.13 -0.69 2.10
C GLN A 44 -12.94 0.23 1.87
N GLN A 45 -13.03 1.12 0.90
CA GLN A 45 -11.98 2.10 0.66
C GLN A 45 -11.82 3.02 1.86
N VAL A 46 -10.56 3.33 2.18
CA VAL A 46 -10.22 4.28 3.25
C VAL A 46 -9.35 5.38 2.68
N GLN A 47 -9.51 6.58 3.22
CA GLN A 47 -8.77 7.75 2.77
C GLN A 47 -7.76 8.24 3.81
N GLN A 48 -7.87 7.75 5.03
CA GLN A 48 -6.99 8.12 6.14
C GLN A 48 -6.64 6.87 6.94
N PHE A 49 -5.46 6.90 7.55
CA PHE A 49 -5.04 5.84 8.46
C PHE A 49 -5.49 6.18 9.88
N ASP A 50 -6.77 5.97 10.15
CA ASP A 50 -7.40 6.18 11.46
C ASP A 50 -7.95 4.90 12.06
N GLN A 51 -7.72 3.78 11.43
CA GLN A 51 -8.11 2.44 11.86
C GLN A 51 -7.17 1.44 11.20
N ASP A 52 -7.28 0.16 11.56
CA ASP A 52 -6.53 -0.89 10.88
C ASP A 52 -6.89 -0.86 9.40
N VAL A 53 -5.87 -1.04 8.55
CA VAL A 53 -6.06 -1.10 7.11
C VAL A 53 -5.33 -2.31 6.54
N VAL A 54 -5.75 -2.72 5.36
CA VAL A 54 -5.03 -3.70 4.55
C VAL A 54 -4.54 -3.00 3.30
N LEU A 55 -3.24 -3.05 3.06
CA LEU A 55 -2.64 -2.54 1.84
C LEU A 55 -2.65 -3.63 0.79
N PHE A 56 -3.11 -3.30 -0.41
CA PHE A 56 -3.16 -4.21 -1.54
C PHE A 56 -2.34 -3.65 -2.69
N VAL A 57 -1.54 -4.53 -3.31
CA VAL A 57 -0.72 -4.18 -4.47
C VAL A 57 -0.92 -5.22 -5.54
N ALA A 58 -1.08 -4.78 -6.78
CA ALA A 58 -0.94 -5.62 -7.95
C ALA A 58 -0.08 -4.89 -8.97
N ALA A 59 0.97 -5.56 -9.43
CA ALA A 59 1.92 -5.00 -10.40
C ALA A 59 2.49 -6.12 -11.25
N LYS A 60 3.10 -5.75 -12.37
CA LYS A 60 3.62 -6.71 -13.33
C LYS A 60 5.03 -6.32 -13.73
N LEU A 61 5.94 -7.27 -13.75
CA LEU A 61 7.30 -7.10 -14.23
C LEU A 61 7.54 -8.10 -15.36
N GLY A 62 7.55 -7.61 -16.62
CA GLY A 62 7.58 -8.50 -17.77
C GLY A 62 6.38 -9.42 -17.79
N ALA A 63 6.60 -10.73 -17.77
CA ALA A 63 5.54 -11.74 -17.74
C ALA A 63 5.17 -12.16 -16.31
N THR A 64 5.87 -11.63 -15.30
CA THR A 64 5.66 -12.02 -13.89
C THR A 64 4.72 -11.02 -13.22
N ARG A 65 3.66 -11.55 -12.61
CA ARG A 65 2.70 -10.74 -11.88
C ARG A 65 2.93 -10.85 -10.38
N LEU A 66 3.02 -9.69 -9.72
CA LEU A 66 3.11 -9.60 -8.26
C LEU A 66 1.75 -9.20 -7.72
N ILE A 67 1.22 -10.00 -6.81
CA ILE A 67 0.01 -9.66 -6.05
C ILE A 67 0.35 -9.88 -4.59
N ASP A 68 0.16 -8.84 -3.76
CA ASP A 68 0.54 -8.91 -2.36
C ASP A 68 -0.40 -8.06 -1.51
N ASN A 69 -0.43 -8.36 -0.22
CA ASN A 69 -1.20 -7.59 0.74
C ASN A 69 -0.51 -7.61 2.09
N LEU A 70 -0.78 -6.60 2.91
CA LEU A 70 -0.24 -6.49 4.25
C LEU A 70 -1.23 -5.75 5.14
N GLN A 71 -1.59 -6.38 6.24
CA GLN A 71 -2.41 -5.72 7.27
C GLN A 71 -1.53 -4.78 8.07
N VAL A 72 -1.98 -3.54 8.24
CA VAL A 72 -1.30 -2.52 9.04
C VAL A 72 -2.21 -2.14 10.20
N LYS A 73 -1.74 -2.40 11.42
CA LYS A 73 -2.50 -2.08 12.61
C LYS A 73 -2.31 -0.63 13.00
N HIS A 74 -3.41 -0.01 13.41
CA HIS A 74 -3.41 1.37 13.90
C HIS A 74 -3.32 1.36 15.42
N SER A 75 -2.30 2.03 15.95
CA SER A 75 -2.16 2.24 17.40
C SER A 75 -2.88 3.53 17.77
N ALA A 76 -3.89 3.39 18.59
CA ALA A 76 -4.62 4.57 19.06
C ALA A 76 -3.78 5.38 20.06
#